data_37bc6285c799bea00f74a7f9f22865ab
#
_entry.id   37bc6285c799bea00f74a7f9f22865ab
#
_cell.length_a   1.000
_cell.length_b   1.000
_cell.length_c   1.000
_cell.angle_alpha   90.00
_cell.angle_beta   90.00
_cell.angle_gamma   90.00
#
_symmetry.space_group_name_H-M   'P 1'
#
loop_
_entity.id
_entity.type
_entity.pdbx_description
1 polymer ?
#
loop_
_entity_poly.entity_id
_entity_poly.type
_entity_poly.pdbx_seq_one_letter_code
_entity_poly.pdbx_strand_id
1 'polypeptide(L)'
;KIEILPGEMGLLYQDNILTDELGPGTYYYWLYARDVLCRIVDLKMKELEISGQEILTADRVGIRLNLTATYRIADPKRLVETIKGVENQLYTRIQLIVREYVGRYRLDEILEQKEAISGFLAQRMREEQEQYCVEVQTIGIKDIILPGEIRDIMNTVLIAEKRAQANVITRREEVASTRSL
;
A
#
# COMPACT_ATOMS: atom_id res chain seq x y z
N LYS A 1 24.62 -27.96 -7.29
CA LYS A 1 23.18 -28.20 -7.28
C LYS A 1 22.47 -26.89 -7.05
N ILE A 2 21.51 -26.54 -7.90
CA ILE A 2 20.62 -25.38 -7.77
C ILE A 2 19.20 -25.94 -7.71
N GLU A 3 18.40 -25.46 -6.76
CA GLU A 3 17.03 -25.87 -6.59
C GLU A 3 16.13 -24.64 -6.64
N ILE A 4 15.17 -24.62 -7.55
CA ILE A 4 14.20 -23.56 -7.76
C ILE A 4 12.83 -24.10 -7.36
N LEU A 5 12.18 -23.43 -6.41
CA LEU A 5 10.89 -23.84 -5.90
C LEU A 5 9.73 -23.30 -6.77
N PRO A 6 8.52 -23.89 -6.67
CA PRO A 6 7.34 -23.33 -7.31
C PRO A 6 7.08 -21.88 -6.88
N GLY A 7 6.89 -20.98 -7.85
CA GLY A 7 6.74 -19.55 -7.62
C GLY A 7 8.05 -18.77 -7.55
N GLU A 8 9.17 -19.41 -7.85
CA GLU A 8 10.48 -18.79 -7.97
C GLU A 8 11.01 -18.88 -9.39
N MET A 9 11.93 -17.98 -9.73
CA MET A 9 12.72 -18.00 -10.96
C MET A 9 14.20 -17.88 -10.62
N GLY A 10 15.02 -18.73 -11.24
CA GLY A 10 16.47 -18.65 -11.16
C GLY A 10 17.04 -17.90 -12.37
N LEU A 11 17.85 -16.88 -12.12
CA LEU A 11 18.64 -16.20 -13.14
C LEU A 11 20.06 -16.74 -13.09
N LEU A 12 20.44 -17.49 -14.12
CA LEU A 12 21.75 -18.14 -14.20
C LEU A 12 22.77 -17.23 -14.90
N TYR A 13 23.83 -16.92 -14.20
CA TYR A 13 24.98 -16.16 -14.72
C TYR A 13 26.17 -17.09 -14.85
N GLN A 14 26.81 -17.05 -16.01
CA GLN A 14 28.12 -17.67 -16.26
C GLN A 14 29.13 -16.59 -16.65
N ASP A 15 30.22 -16.52 -15.93
CA ASP A 15 31.24 -15.48 -16.12
C ASP A 15 30.63 -14.05 -16.06
N ASN A 16 29.69 -13.84 -15.15
CA ASN A 16 28.90 -12.61 -14.95
C ASN A 16 27.95 -12.23 -16.11
N ILE A 17 27.71 -13.13 -17.06
CA ILE A 17 26.75 -12.92 -18.15
C ILE A 17 25.52 -13.78 -17.88
N LEU A 18 24.33 -13.18 -17.99
CA LEU A 18 23.07 -13.93 -17.90
C LEU A 18 22.96 -14.89 -19.09
N THR A 19 22.92 -16.19 -18.80
CA THR A 19 22.84 -17.24 -19.82
C THR A 19 21.51 -17.92 -19.91
N ASP A 20 20.81 -18.09 -18.76
CA ASP A 20 19.54 -18.80 -18.71
C ASP A 20 18.60 -18.29 -17.62
N GLU A 21 17.31 -18.47 -17.87
CA GLU A 21 16.23 -18.30 -16.91
C GLU A 21 15.68 -19.69 -16.53
N LEU A 22 15.81 -20.05 -15.24
CA LEU A 22 15.46 -21.36 -14.75
C LEU A 22 14.10 -21.33 -14.06
N GLY A 23 13.17 -22.15 -14.57
CA GLY A 23 11.90 -22.42 -13.90
C GLY A 23 12.07 -23.37 -12.71
N PRO A 24 10.94 -23.73 -12.01
CA PRO A 24 10.97 -24.68 -10.90
C PRO A 24 11.60 -26.02 -11.28
N GLY A 25 12.51 -26.50 -10.44
CA GLY A 25 13.23 -27.75 -10.66
C GLY A 25 14.59 -27.79 -9.99
N THR A 26 15.30 -28.90 -10.22
CA THR A 26 16.64 -29.10 -9.72
C THR A 26 17.64 -29.17 -10.87
N TYR A 27 18.69 -28.35 -10.81
CA TYR A 27 19.69 -28.20 -11.84
C TYR A 27 21.07 -28.51 -11.30
N TYR A 28 21.93 -29.13 -12.14
CA TYR A 28 23.29 -29.50 -11.79
C TYR A 28 24.27 -28.86 -12.79
N TYR A 29 25.24 -28.11 -12.28
CA TYR A 29 26.28 -27.47 -13.07
C TYR A 29 27.65 -27.86 -12.56
N TRP A 30 28.59 -28.03 -13.48
CA TRP A 30 30.01 -28.32 -13.18
C TRP A 30 30.77 -27.00 -12.96
N LEU A 31 31.33 -26.83 -11.78
CA LEU A 31 32.02 -25.58 -11.38
C LEU A 31 33.47 -25.48 -11.88
N TYR A 32 33.98 -26.56 -12.48
CA TYR A 32 35.40 -26.60 -12.85
C TYR A 32 35.80 -25.79 -14.09
N ALA A 33 34.85 -25.33 -14.90
CA ALA A 33 35.15 -24.69 -16.17
C ALA A 33 34.73 -23.21 -16.23
N ARG A 34 33.79 -22.77 -15.39
CA ARG A 34 33.24 -21.41 -15.40
C ARG A 34 32.69 -21.04 -14.05
N ASP A 35 32.70 -19.74 -13.74
CA ASP A 35 32.00 -19.21 -12.60
C ASP A 35 30.49 -19.23 -12.87
N VAL A 36 29.75 -20.00 -12.06
CA VAL A 36 28.30 -20.15 -12.15
C VAL A 36 27.65 -19.53 -10.92
N LEU A 37 26.85 -18.51 -11.14
CA LEU A 37 26.03 -17.84 -10.11
C LEU A 37 24.55 -17.95 -10.50
N CYS A 38 23.71 -18.38 -9.56
CA CYS A 38 22.27 -18.33 -9.73
C CYS A 38 21.65 -17.35 -8.72
N ARG A 39 20.88 -16.39 -9.22
CA ARG A 39 20.08 -15.51 -8.39
C ARG A 39 18.63 -15.96 -8.44
N ILE A 40 18.08 -16.31 -7.28
CA ILE A 40 16.68 -16.77 -7.15
C ILE A 40 15.82 -15.57 -6.81
N VAL A 41 14.76 -15.36 -7.59
CA VAL A 41 13.78 -14.30 -7.40
C VAL A 41 12.44 -14.94 -7.08
N ASP A 42 11.84 -14.53 -5.97
CA ASP A 42 10.50 -14.96 -5.57
C ASP A 42 9.45 -14.13 -6.31
N LEU A 43 8.61 -14.81 -7.12
CA LEU A 43 7.57 -14.21 -7.94
C LEU A 43 6.19 -14.23 -7.29
N LYS A 44 6.10 -14.77 -6.07
CA LYS A 44 4.83 -14.83 -5.34
C LYS A 44 4.34 -13.44 -4.97
N MET A 45 3.05 -13.36 -4.71
CA MET A 45 2.45 -12.15 -4.17
C MET A 45 3.06 -11.82 -2.80
N LYS A 46 3.49 -10.58 -2.64
CA LYS A 46 4.06 -10.05 -1.40
C LYS A 46 3.20 -8.95 -0.85
N GLU A 47 3.16 -8.87 0.45
CA GLU A 47 2.53 -7.77 1.17
C GLU A 47 3.59 -6.82 1.71
N LEU A 48 3.37 -5.53 1.50
CA LEU A 48 4.20 -4.45 2.00
C LEU A 48 3.37 -3.59 2.95
N GLU A 49 3.73 -3.57 4.20
CA GLU A 49 3.14 -2.67 5.19
C GLU A 49 3.89 -1.33 5.18
N ILE A 50 3.15 -0.24 5.02
CA ILE A 50 3.68 1.12 5.02
C ILE A 50 3.18 1.84 6.26
N SER A 51 4.07 2.03 7.23
CA SER A 51 3.80 2.83 8.42
C SER A 51 4.00 4.30 8.10
N GLY A 52 2.95 5.09 8.27
CA GLY A 52 2.97 6.51 7.98
C GLY A 52 3.76 7.30 9.01
N GLN A 53 4.62 8.20 8.53
CA GLN A 53 5.13 9.31 9.33
C GLN A 53 4.03 10.36 9.49
N GLU A 54 4.22 11.27 10.44
CA GLU A 54 3.32 12.40 10.60
C GLU A 54 3.32 13.27 9.33
N ILE A 55 2.13 13.55 8.81
CA ILE A 55 1.91 14.35 7.61
C ILE A 55 0.89 15.44 7.99
N LEU A 56 1.16 16.68 7.57
CA LEU A 56 0.24 17.78 7.76
C LEU A 56 -0.78 17.84 6.62
N THR A 57 -2.04 17.92 6.98
CA THR A 57 -3.16 18.21 6.05
C THR A 57 -3.12 19.66 5.58
N ALA A 58 -3.96 20.03 4.62
CA ALA A 58 -4.07 21.41 4.13
C ALA A 58 -4.44 22.41 5.25
N ASP A 59 -5.24 21.97 6.23
CA ASP A 59 -5.60 22.75 7.43
C ASP A 59 -4.63 22.56 8.62
N ARG A 60 -3.42 22.02 8.34
CA ARG A 60 -2.30 21.88 9.28
C ARG A 60 -2.55 20.96 10.46
N VAL A 61 -3.37 19.96 10.30
CA VAL A 61 -3.53 18.89 11.29
C VAL A 61 -2.53 17.78 10.98
N GLY A 62 -1.74 17.37 11.99
CA GLY A 62 -0.81 16.24 11.87
C GLY A 62 -1.55 14.93 11.96
N ILE A 63 -1.51 14.12 10.90
CA ILE A 63 -2.09 12.78 10.86
C ILE A 63 -1.05 11.73 10.48
N ARG A 64 -1.29 10.47 10.83
CA ARG A 64 -0.52 9.32 10.36
C ARG A 64 -1.43 8.37 9.63
N LEU A 65 -0.97 7.86 8.50
CA LEU A 65 -1.68 6.88 7.68
C LEU A 65 -0.87 5.61 7.64
N ASN A 66 -1.47 4.50 8.05
CA ASN A 66 -0.92 3.17 7.82
C ASN A 66 -1.62 2.55 6.61
N LEU A 67 -0.81 2.01 5.71
CA LEU A 67 -1.28 1.43 4.47
C LEU A 67 -0.72 0.01 4.31
N THR A 68 -1.40 -0.75 3.49
CA THR A 68 -0.89 -2.03 3.00
C THR A 68 -0.95 -2.03 1.48
N ALA A 69 0.06 -2.59 0.86
CA ALA A 69 0.13 -2.79 -0.58
C ALA A 69 0.47 -4.24 -0.89
N THR A 70 -0.19 -4.82 -1.88
CA THR A 70 0.17 -6.13 -2.40
C THR A 70 0.74 -5.99 -3.80
N TYR A 71 1.85 -6.66 -4.05
CA TYR A 71 2.55 -6.61 -5.32
C TYR A 71 3.25 -7.93 -5.62
N ARG A 72 3.59 -8.14 -6.87
CA ARG A 72 4.49 -9.22 -7.30
C ARG A 72 5.56 -8.69 -8.24
N ILE A 73 6.64 -9.43 -8.38
CA ILE A 73 7.70 -9.10 -9.33
C ILE A 73 7.23 -9.47 -10.73
N ALA A 74 7.22 -8.49 -11.64
CA ALA A 74 6.79 -8.66 -13.03
C ALA A 74 7.96 -8.93 -13.98
N ASP A 75 9.11 -8.29 -13.74
CA ASP A 75 10.32 -8.46 -14.54
C ASP A 75 11.53 -8.78 -13.64
N PRO A 76 11.76 -10.06 -13.32
CA PRO A 76 12.84 -10.48 -12.41
C PRO A 76 14.23 -10.18 -12.96
N LYS A 77 14.43 -10.28 -14.27
CA LYS A 77 15.71 -10.01 -14.92
C LYS A 77 16.11 -8.54 -14.74
N ARG A 78 15.26 -7.63 -15.18
CA ARG A 78 15.48 -6.20 -15.04
C ARG A 78 15.60 -5.78 -13.59
N LEU A 79 14.80 -6.38 -12.69
CA LEU A 79 14.88 -6.14 -11.26
C LEU A 79 16.28 -6.38 -10.72
N VAL A 80 16.85 -7.56 -11.00
CA VAL A 80 18.19 -7.95 -10.49
C VAL A 80 19.29 -7.06 -11.06
N GLU A 81 19.16 -6.63 -12.30
CA GLU A 81 20.17 -5.82 -13.00
C GLU A 81 20.11 -4.33 -12.61
N THR A 82 18.93 -3.79 -12.29
CA THR A 82 18.73 -2.34 -12.18
C THR A 82 18.28 -1.84 -10.82
N ILE A 83 17.68 -2.70 -9.98
CA ILE A 83 17.05 -2.25 -8.74
C ILE A 83 17.65 -2.95 -7.54
N LYS A 84 18.15 -2.15 -6.60
CA LYS A 84 18.57 -2.63 -5.29
C LYS A 84 17.52 -2.30 -4.25
N GLY A 85 16.94 -3.35 -3.63
CA GLY A 85 15.98 -3.19 -2.54
C GLY A 85 14.64 -2.60 -3.00
N VAL A 86 13.94 -3.29 -3.89
CA VAL A 86 12.66 -2.86 -4.47
C VAL A 86 11.62 -2.52 -3.40
N GLU A 87 11.59 -3.27 -2.29
CA GLU A 87 10.64 -3.03 -1.19
C GLU A 87 10.83 -1.66 -0.56
N ASN A 88 12.08 -1.27 -0.29
CA ASN A 88 12.38 0.06 0.27
C ASN A 88 12.06 1.18 -0.73
N GLN A 89 12.27 0.96 -2.01
CA GLN A 89 11.93 1.95 -3.04
C GLN A 89 10.41 2.12 -3.17
N LEU A 90 9.65 1.02 -3.20
CA LEU A 90 8.19 1.05 -3.19
C LEU A 90 7.65 1.72 -1.92
N TYR A 91 8.17 1.35 -0.76
CA TYR A 91 7.82 1.95 0.52
C TYR A 91 7.98 3.48 0.50
N THR A 92 9.15 3.94 0.11
CA THR A 92 9.45 5.38 0.03
C THR A 92 8.56 6.08 -0.99
N ARG A 93 8.36 5.46 -2.15
CA ARG A 93 7.52 6.05 -3.20
C ARG A 93 6.08 6.21 -2.77
N ILE A 94 5.50 5.17 -2.19
CA ILE A 94 4.12 5.21 -1.67
C ILE A 94 3.98 6.29 -0.59
N GLN A 95 4.94 6.41 0.33
CA GLN A 95 4.93 7.47 1.34
C GLN A 95 4.93 8.88 0.72
N LEU A 96 5.72 9.10 -0.35
CA LEU A 96 5.76 10.38 -1.02
C LEU A 96 4.42 10.71 -1.71
N ILE A 97 3.78 9.73 -2.34
CA ILE A 97 2.47 9.92 -2.97
C ILE A 97 1.39 10.21 -1.92
N VAL A 98 1.42 9.51 -0.79
CA VAL A 98 0.51 9.76 0.35
C VAL A 98 0.68 11.19 0.86
N ARG A 99 1.92 11.63 1.05
CA ARG A 99 2.22 13.00 1.50
C ARG A 99 1.70 14.05 0.52
N GLU A 100 1.86 13.82 -0.77
CA GLU A 100 1.34 14.69 -1.82
C GLU A 100 -0.19 14.81 -1.74
N TYR A 101 -0.89 13.68 -1.56
CA TYR A 101 -2.33 13.68 -1.45
C TYR A 101 -2.82 14.38 -0.18
N VAL A 102 -2.32 13.96 0.97
CA VAL A 102 -2.75 14.48 2.29
C VAL A 102 -2.53 15.98 2.40
N GLY A 103 -1.42 16.50 1.87
CA GLY A 103 -1.12 17.93 1.90
C GLY A 103 -2.07 18.81 1.08
N ARG A 104 -2.87 18.23 0.17
CA ARG A 104 -3.83 18.95 -0.69
C ARG A 104 -5.22 19.08 -0.08
N TYR A 105 -5.58 18.21 0.85
CA TYR A 105 -6.94 18.10 1.39
C TYR A 105 -6.99 18.44 2.87
N ARG A 106 -8.16 18.88 3.33
CA ARG A 106 -8.44 19.11 4.73
C ARG A 106 -8.73 17.79 5.45
N LEU A 107 -8.62 17.80 6.77
CA LEU A 107 -8.85 16.60 7.56
C LEU A 107 -10.23 15.99 7.37
N ASP A 108 -11.27 16.82 7.37
CA ASP A 108 -12.65 16.39 7.16
C ASP A 108 -12.82 15.70 5.78
N GLU A 109 -12.27 16.28 4.72
CA GLU A 109 -12.30 15.70 3.38
C GLU A 109 -11.58 14.34 3.30
N ILE A 110 -10.43 14.21 3.97
CA ILE A 110 -9.67 12.96 4.04
C ILE A 110 -10.46 11.87 4.76
N LEU A 111 -11.13 12.21 5.86
CA LEU A 111 -11.91 11.24 6.63
C LEU A 111 -13.18 10.78 5.92
N GLU A 112 -13.81 11.68 5.16
CA GLU A 112 -15.01 11.36 4.37
C GLU A 112 -14.68 10.51 3.13
N GLN A 113 -13.51 10.69 2.53
CA GLN A 113 -13.14 10.12 1.24
C GLN A 113 -11.98 9.11 1.31
N LYS A 114 -11.99 8.23 2.30
CA LYS A 114 -10.91 7.23 2.47
C LYS A 114 -10.66 6.37 1.22
N GLU A 115 -11.74 6.01 0.52
CA GLU A 115 -11.65 5.20 -0.70
C GLU A 115 -11.00 5.95 -1.86
N ALA A 116 -11.19 7.26 -1.94
CA ALA A 116 -10.58 8.10 -2.95
C ALA A 116 -9.05 8.12 -2.82
N ILE A 117 -8.52 8.08 -1.60
CA ILE A 117 -7.07 8.00 -1.35
C ILE A 117 -6.51 6.69 -1.90
N SER A 118 -7.15 5.57 -1.58
CA SER A 118 -6.73 4.24 -2.07
C SER A 118 -6.77 4.18 -3.59
N GLY A 119 -7.81 4.73 -4.22
CA GLY A 119 -7.93 4.84 -5.67
C GLY A 119 -6.83 5.68 -6.31
N PHE A 120 -6.53 6.85 -5.73
CA PHE A 120 -5.46 7.72 -6.19
C PHE A 120 -4.09 7.04 -6.10
N LEU A 121 -3.79 6.41 -4.97
CA LEU A 121 -2.53 5.68 -4.76
C LEU A 121 -2.38 4.53 -5.76
N ALA A 122 -3.45 3.75 -5.95
CA ALA A 122 -3.44 2.63 -6.88
C ALA A 122 -3.21 3.09 -8.33
N GLN A 123 -3.84 4.19 -8.75
CA GLN A 123 -3.64 4.75 -10.08
C GLN A 123 -2.20 5.22 -10.28
N ARG A 124 -1.68 6.01 -9.34
CA ARG A 124 -0.30 6.54 -9.42
C ARG A 124 0.73 5.41 -9.46
N MET A 125 0.55 4.38 -8.62
CA MET A 125 1.46 3.25 -8.61
C MET A 125 1.38 2.39 -9.87
N ARG A 126 0.19 2.24 -10.48
CA ARG A 126 0.05 1.55 -11.77
C ARG A 126 0.76 2.28 -12.91
N GLU A 127 0.75 3.59 -12.91
CA GLU A 127 1.46 4.41 -13.91
C GLU A 127 2.99 4.26 -13.80
N GLU A 128 3.49 4.00 -12.59
CA GLU A 128 4.92 3.97 -12.28
C GLU A 128 5.48 2.55 -12.04
N GLN A 129 4.64 1.52 -11.95
CA GLN A 129 5.03 0.16 -11.53
C GLN A 129 6.09 -0.48 -12.42
N GLU A 130 6.12 -0.17 -13.71
CA GLU A 130 7.14 -0.67 -14.65
C GLU A 130 8.55 -0.23 -14.27
N GLN A 131 8.72 0.96 -13.69
CA GLN A 131 10.02 1.47 -13.25
C GLN A 131 10.59 0.64 -12.10
N TYR A 132 9.72 0.00 -11.32
CA TYR A 132 10.09 -0.85 -10.18
C TYR A 132 10.08 -2.34 -10.51
N CYS A 133 9.83 -2.71 -11.78
CA CYS A 133 9.74 -4.11 -12.23
C CYS A 133 8.71 -4.94 -11.45
N VAL A 134 7.63 -4.30 -11.00
CA VAL A 134 6.57 -4.93 -10.20
C VAL A 134 5.20 -4.72 -10.85
N GLU A 135 4.25 -5.55 -10.44
CA GLU A 135 2.84 -5.38 -10.69
C GLU A 135 2.13 -5.18 -9.35
N VAL A 136 1.57 -3.99 -9.14
CA VAL A 136 0.84 -3.65 -7.93
C VAL A 136 -0.61 -4.08 -8.07
N GLN A 137 -1.07 -4.96 -7.18
CA GLN A 137 -2.44 -5.48 -7.21
C GLN A 137 -3.39 -4.59 -6.43
N THR A 138 -3.08 -4.33 -5.17
CA THR A 138 -3.93 -3.52 -4.29
C THR A 138 -3.09 -2.56 -3.45
N ILE A 139 -3.66 -1.40 -3.18
CA ILE A 139 -3.17 -0.49 -2.14
C ILE A 139 -4.37 -0.04 -1.35
N GLY A 140 -4.31 -0.16 -0.03
CA GLY A 140 -5.39 0.22 0.87
C GLY A 140 -4.90 0.93 2.10
N ILE A 141 -5.76 1.79 2.65
CA ILE A 141 -5.55 2.40 3.96
C ILE A 141 -5.97 1.38 5.02
N LYS A 142 -5.04 1.07 5.92
CA LYS A 142 -5.30 0.22 7.08
C LYS A 142 -5.98 1.02 8.18
N ASP A 143 -5.37 2.16 8.54
CA ASP A 143 -5.93 3.09 9.53
C ASP A 143 -5.43 4.53 9.33
N ILE A 144 -6.14 5.47 9.95
CA ILE A 144 -5.78 6.89 10.05
C ILE A 144 -5.68 7.23 11.53
N ILE A 145 -4.50 7.63 11.97
CA ILE A 145 -4.23 7.98 13.35
C ILE A 145 -4.26 9.51 13.50
N LEU A 146 -5.15 9.99 14.34
CA LEU A 146 -5.32 11.40 14.65
C LEU A 146 -4.63 11.76 15.97
N PRO A 147 -4.18 13.01 16.16
CA PRO A 147 -3.78 13.52 17.47
C PRO A 147 -4.93 13.34 18.48
N GLY A 148 -4.56 13.03 19.74
CA GLY A 148 -5.56 12.73 20.78
C GLY A 148 -6.58 13.85 20.98
N GLU A 149 -6.13 15.12 21.03
CA GLU A 149 -6.98 16.29 21.17
C GLU A 149 -8.00 16.43 20.01
N ILE A 150 -7.55 16.24 18.78
CA ILE A 150 -8.42 16.31 17.60
C ILE A 150 -9.45 15.16 17.62
N ARG A 151 -9.03 13.96 17.98
CA ARG A 151 -9.91 12.81 18.12
C ARG A 151 -10.99 13.05 19.18
N ASP A 152 -10.63 13.63 20.32
CA ASP A 152 -11.55 13.93 21.40
C ASP A 152 -12.58 15.01 21.01
N ILE A 153 -12.14 16.06 20.30
CA ILE A 153 -13.03 17.08 19.73
C ILE A 153 -14.01 16.46 18.73
N MET A 154 -13.54 15.62 17.81
CA MET A 154 -14.37 14.97 16.82
C MET A 154 -15.38 14.02 17.46
N ASN A 155 -14.99 13.27 18.48
CA ASN A 155 -15.92 12.42 19.25
C ASN A 155 -17.00 13.25 19.93
N THR A 156 -16.66 14.40 20.50
CA THR A 156 -17.62 15.32 21.12
C THR A 156 -18.64 15.85 20.11
N VAL A 157 -18.17 16.26 18.92
CA VAL A 157 -19.04 16.71 17.82
C VAL A 157 -19.96 15.58 17.36
N LEU A 158 -19.44 14.38 17.16
CA LEU A 158 -20.22 13.21 16.74
C LEU A 158 -21.31 12.86 17.76
N ILE A 159 -21.01 12.90 19.05
CA ILE A 159 -21.98 12.66 20.11
C ILE A 159 -23.08 13.72 20.08
N ALA A 160 -22.72 14.99 19.90
CA ALA A 160 -23.69 16.08 19.80
C ALA A 160 -24.61 15.93 18.59
N GLU A 161 -24.08 15.56 17.42
CA GLU A 161 -24.87 15.29 16.22
C GLU A 161 -25.81 14.10 16.40
N LYS A 162 -25.37 13.00 17.01
CA LYS A 162 -26.19 11.83 17.29
C LYS A 162 -27.32 12.15 18.27
N ARG A 163 -27.06 12.97 19.28
CA ARG A 163 -28.10 13.45 20.21
C ARG A 163 -29.14 14.32 19.50
N ALA A 164 -28.69 15.23 18.63
CA ALA A 164 -29.59 16.07 17.85
C ALA A 164 -30.50 15.24 16.92
N GLN A 165 -29.94 14.21 16.24
CA GLN A 165 -30.72 13.29 15.42
C GLN A 165 -31.76 12.51 16.24
N ALA A 166 -31.41 11.99 17.40
CA ALA A 166 -32.30 11.28 18.29
C ALA A 166 -33.46 12.19 18.75
N ASN A 167 -33.16 13.44 19.11
CA ASN A 167 -34.20 14.41 19.52
C ASN A 167 -35.19 14.74 18.38
N VAL A 168 -34.72 14.82 17.13
CA VAL A 168 -35.59 15.03 15.97
C VAL A 168 -36.51 13.83 15.75
N ILE A 169 -36.04 12.61 15.92
CA ILE A 169 -36.84 11.39 15.80
C ILE A 169 -37.91 11.37 16.88
N THR A 170 -37.55 11.60 18.15
CA THR A 170 -38.48 11.63 19.28
C THR A 170 -39.58 12.68 19.07
N ARG A 171 -39.23 13.89 18.65
CA ARG A 171 -40.23 14.94 18.35
C ARG A 171 -41.17 14.57 17.21
N ARG A 172 -40.67 13.89 16.16
CA ARG A 172 -41.53 13.41 15.08
C ARG A 172 -42.53 12.36 15.56
N GLU A 173 -42.10 11.45 16.39
CA GLU A 173 -42.97 10.43 16.99
C GLU A 173 -44.03 11.03 17.92
N GLU A 174 -43.65 12.01 18.74
CA GLU A 174 -44.59 12.74 19.59
C GLU A 174 -45.65 13.49 18.78
N VAL A 175 -45.26 14.15 17.70
CA VAL A 175 -46.16 14.86 16.79
C VAL A 175 -47.11 13.89 16.07
N ALA A 176 -46.57 12.74 15.61
CA ALA A 176 -47.37 11.70 14.97
C ALA A 176 -48.40 11.11 15.94
N SER A 177 -48.02 10.84 17.17
CA SER A 177 -48.87 10.35 18.24
C SER A 177 -50.00 11.36 18.60
N THR A 178 -49.69 12.66 18.65
CA THR A 178 -50.66 13.72 18.95
C THR A 178 -51.68 13.95 17.80
N ARG A 179 -51.31 13.62 16.56
CA ARG A 179 -52.20 13.72 15.40
C ARG A 179 -53.16 12.53 15.24
N SER A 180 -52.90 11.43 15.93
CA SER A 180 -53.73 10.21 15.89
C SER A 180 -54.80 10.16 16.99
N LEU A 181 -54.87 11.17 17.81
CA LEU A 181 -55.95 11.42 18.77
C LEU A 181 -56.93 12.48 18.22
#